data_2671a021691474248080c71464fb1070
#
_entry.id   2671a021691474248080c71464fb1070
#
_cell.length_a   1.000
_cell.length_b   1.000
_cell.length_c   1.000
_cell.angle_alpha   90.00
_cell.angle_beta   90.00
_cell.angle_gamma   90.00
#
_symmetry.space_group_name_H-M   'P 1'
#
loop_
_entity.id
_entity.type
_entity.pdbx_description
1 polymer ?
#
loop_
_entity_poly.entity_id
_entity_poly.type
_entity_poly.pdbx_seq_one_letter_code
_entity_poly.pdbx_strand_id
1 'polypeptide(L)'
;TRLDIPLYDNNLVRMAAEKMDIREETAKAIDETSLNSFVSSYLITPMGYSSYINSEEYVQPLSEQMYELQTEIIKKLAERGPCVIVGRCADYILKDNPNCINVFICADRADRIKRIAERYDVSEKKALDRIKRMDRERKYYYETHTGQEWGSISSHDILLNASLLGIEGTVNVL
;
A
#
# COMPACT_ATOMS: atom_id res chain seq x y z
N THR A 1 -10.36 3.17 17.90
CA THR A 1 -10.14 4.47 17.23
C THR A 1 -10.91 5.58 17.96
N ARG A 2 -10.43 6.85 17.94
CA ARG A 2 -11.18 7.97 18.55
C ARG A 2 -12.51 8.24 17.84
N LEU A 3 -12.61 7.86 16.57
CA LEU A 3 -13.81 8.08 15.75
C LEU A 3 -14.80 6.91 15.79
N ASP A 4 -14.43 5.81 16.41
CA ASP A 4 -15.22 4.56 16.45
C ASP A 4 -15.67 4.06 15.07
N ILE A 5 -14.82 4.27 14.06
CA ILE A 5 -15.02 3.79 12.69
C ILE A 5 -14.00 2.71 12.32
N PRO A 6 -14.32 1.80 11.38
CA PRO A 6 -13.41 0.75 10.94
C PRO A 6 -12.11 1.31 10.36
N LEU A 7 -11.00 0.64 10.64
CA LEU A 7 -9.68 0.90 10.06
C LEU A 7 -9.25 -0.28 9.20
N TYR A 8 -8.96 -0.01 7.94
CA TYR A 8 -8.45 -0.97 6.96
C TYR A 8 -7.01 -0.60 6.58
N ASP A 9 -6.07 -1.47 6.95
CA ASP A 9 -4.63 -1.36 6.64
C ASP A 9 -4.20 -2.68 5.95
N ASN A 10 -3.28 -3.43 6.51
CA ASN A 10 -2.81 -4.72 5.97
C ASN A 10 -3.93 -5.76 5.75
N ASN A 11 -5.09 -5.56 6.34
CA ASN A 11 -6.25 -6.41 6.14
C ASN A 11 -6.73 -6.46 4.68
N LEU A 12 -6.48 -5.44 3.87
CA LEU A 12 -6.83 -5.42 2.44
C LEU A 12 -6.09 -6.51 1.67
N VAL A 13 -4.79 -6.69 1.96
CA VAL A 13 -3.98 -7.76 1.35
C VAL A 13 -4.52 -9.13 1.71
N ARG A 14 -4.86 -9.35 2.98
CA ARG A 14 -5.46 -10.61 3.45
C ARG A 14 -6.81 -10.88 2.79
N MET A 15 -7.69 -9.88 2.69
CA MET A 15 -8.97 -10.02 2.01
C MET A 15 -8.83 -10.35 0.52
N ALA A 16 -7.82 -9.80 -0.15
CA ALA A 16 -7.51 -10.13 -1.52
C ALA A 16 -6.96 -11.56 -1.64
N ALA A 17 -6.03 -11.95 -0.75
CA ALA A 17 -5.48 -13.30 -0.71
C ALA A 17 -6.55 -14.39 -0.54
N GLU A 18 -7.48 -14.18 0.39
CA GLU A 18 -8.62 -15.08 0.63
C GLU A 18 -9.49 -15.26 -0.63
N LYS A 19 -9.70 -14.19 -1.40
CA LYS A 19 -10.46 -14.26 -2.65
C LYS A 19 -9.71 -14.92 -3.80
N MET A 20 -8.39 -14.84 -3.81
CA MET A 20 -7.53 -15.47 -4.82
C MET A 20 -7.16 -16.91 -4.48
N ASP A 21 -7.60 -17.42 -3.32
CA ASP A 21 -7.23 -18.74 -2.78
C ASP A 21 -5.69 -18.95 -2.72
N ILE A 22 -4.98 -17.89 -2.34
CA ILE A 22 -3.53 -17.93 -2.13
C ILE A 22 -3.18 -17.67 -0.67
N ARG A 23 -2.00 -18.17 -0.25
CA ARG A 23 -1.52 -17.95 1.12
C ARG A 23 -1.23 -16.46 1.36
N GLU A 24 -1.54 -15.96 2.55
CA GLU A 24 -1.34 -14.55 2.92
C GLU A 24 0.13 -14.10 2.76
N GLU A 25 1.10 -14.98 3.06
CA GLU A 25 2.52 -14.69 2.86
C GLU A 25 2.86 -14.49 1.38
N THR A 26 2.26 -15.27 0.49
CA THR A 26 2.42 -15.13 -0.96
C THR A 26 1.79 -13.82 -1.44
N ALA A 27 0.61 -13.49 -0.96
CA ALA A 27 -0.06 -12.24 -1.29
C ALA A 27 0.75 -11.01 -0.81
N LYS A 28 1.32 -11.05 0.39
CA LYS A 28 2.21 -9.99 0.89
C LYS A 28 3.48 -9.87 0.04
N ALA A 29 4.08 -10.99 -0.35
CA ALA A 29 5.26 -10.99 -1.21
C ALA A 29 4.95 -10.36 -2.58
N ILE A 30 3.81 -10.66 -3.18
CA ILE A 30 3.36 -10.07 -4.45
C ILE A 30 3.13 -8.57 -4.30
N ASP A 31 2.46 -8.17 -3.24
CA ASP A 31 2.08 -6.80 -2.95
C ASP A 31 3.27 -5.91 -2.57
N GLU A 32 4.26 -6.45 -1.84
CA GLU A 32 5.51 -5.76 -1.49
C GLU A 32 6.54 -5.76 -2.62
N THR A 33 6.46 -6.70 -3.56
CA THR A 33 7.48 -6.95 -4.60
C THR A 33 7.12 -6.30 -5.95
N SER A 34 6.29 -5.27 -5.96
CA SER A 34 5.97 -4.52 -7.19
C SER A 34 7.23 -3.99 -7.93
N LEU A 35 8.40 -3.98 -7.29
CA LEU A 35 9.70 -3.68 -7.90
C LEU A 35 10.25 -4.81 -8.79
N ASN A 36 9.72 -6.02 -8.69
CA ASN A 36 10.26 -7.20 -9.36
C ASN A 36 9.17 -8.00 -10.08
N SER A 37 8.39 -7.34 -10.96
CA SER A 37 7.48 -8.10 -11.84
C SER A 37 8.24 -9.18 -12.66
N PHE A 38 9.52 -8.98 -12.95
CA PHE A 38 10.41 -9.97 -13.54
C PHE A 38 10.79 -11.10 -12.57
N VAL A 39 11.04 -10.80 -11.30
CA VAL A 39 11.42 -11.80 -10.30
C VAL A 39 10.19 -12.56 -9.79
N SER A 40 9.03 -11.88 -9.69
CA SER A 40 7.77 -12.54 -9.31
C SER A 40 7.33 -13.60 -10.31
N SER A 41 7.46 -13.34 -11.62
CA SER A 41 7.15 -14.34 -12.62
C SER A 41 8.15 -15.52 -12.60
N TYR A 42 9.39 -15.33 -12.14
CA TYR A 42 10.39 -16.39 -12.01
C TYR A 42 10.27 -17.22 -10.72
N LEU A 43 9.86 -16.60 -9.61
CA LEU A 43 9.77 -17.27 -8.31
C LEU A 43 8.42 -17.95 -8.04
N ILE A 44 7.37 -17.58 -8.76
CA ILE A 44 6.02 -18.13 -8.60
C ILE A 44 5.71 -19.22 -9.65
N THR A 45 6.59 -19.44 -10.62
CA THR A 45 6.45 -20.59 -11.52
C THR A 45 6.90 -21.86 -10.80
N PRO A 46 5.98 -22.74 -10.33
CA PRO A 46 6.34 -24.13 -10.10
C PRO A 46 6.91 -24.66 -11.41
N MET A 47 7.95 -25.46 -11.34
CA MET A 47 8.71 -26.06 -12.44
C MET A 47 7.82 -26.95 -13.35
N GLY A 48 6.76 -26.44 -13.87
CA GLY A 48 5.75 -27.11 -14.72
C GLY A 48 4.96 -26.16 -15.63
N TYR A 49 5.06 -24.86 -15.42
CA TYR A 49 4.27 -23.88 -16.17
C TYR A 49 4.84 -23.48 -17.54
N SER A 50 6.02 -23.98 -17.88
CA SER A 50 6.68 -23.73 -19.18
C SER A 50 5.95 -24.36 -20.40
N SER A 51 4.93 -25.20 -20.18
CA SER A 51 4.25 -25.92 -21.26
C SER A 51 3.00 -25.21 -21.81
N TYR A 52 2.60 -24.08 -21.26
CA TYR A 52 1.37 -23.38 -21.66
C TYR A 52 1.58 -22.06 -22.41
N ILE A 53 2.81 -21.74 -22.83
CA ILE A 53 3.11 -20.49 -23.56
C ILE A 53 2.58 -20.50 -25.01
N ASN A 54 1.88 -21.53 -25.44
CA ASN A 54 1.29 -21.64 -26.77
C ASN A 54 -0.22 -21.35 -26.87
N SER A 55 -0.85 -20.85 -25.81
CA SER A 55 -2.22 -20.32 -25.89
C SER A 55 -2.16 -18.81 -26.04
N GLU A 56 -2.83 -18.27 -27.03
CA GLU A 56 -3.00 -16.82 -27.31
C GLU A 56 -3.81 -16.09 -26.20
N GLU A 57 -3.98 -16.69 -25.05
CA GLU A 57 -4.64 -16.10 -23.90
C GLU A 57 -3.62 -15.33 -23.07
N TYR A 58 -3.72 -14.00 -23.09
CA TYR A 58 -2.97 -13.10 -22.21
C TYR A 58 -3.31 -13.42 -20.76
N VAL A 59 -2.39 -14.05 -20.05
CA VAL A 59 -2.53 -14.29 -18.60
C VAL A 59 -2.05 -13.03 -17.88
N GLN A 60 -2.98 -12.31 -17.29
CA GLN A 60 -2.71 -11.11 -16.52
C GLN A 60 -1.74 -11.42 -15.34
N PRO A 61 -0.69 -10.60 -15.13
CA PRO A 61 0.23 -10.77 -14.00
C PRO A 61 -0.50 -10.81 -12.67
N LEU A 62 -0.04 -11.65 -11.75
CA LEU A 62 -0.68 -11.82 -10.45
C LEU A 62 -0.73 -10.52 -9.62
N SER A 63 0.25 -9.62 -9.80
CA SER A 63 0.25 -8.28 -9.20
C SER A 63 -0.89 -7.39 -9.71
N GLU A 64 -1.23 -7.47 -10.98
CA GLU A 64 -2.36 -6.73 -11.55
C GLU A 64 -3.69 -7.29 -11.04
N GLN A 65 -3.85 -8.61 -11.02
CA GLN A 65 -5.04 -9.26 -10.45
C GLN A 65 -5.23 -8.87 -8.98
N MET A 66 -4.13 -8.82 -8.21
CA MET A 66 -4.15 -8.37 -6.81
C MET A 66 -4.61 -6.92 -6.69
N TYR A 67 -4.11 -6.02 -7.53
CA TYR A 67 -4.50 -4.62 -7.53
C TYR A 67 -5.97 -4.42 -7.90
N GLU A 68 -6.46 -5.11 -8.93
CA GLU A 68 -7.87 -5.06 -9.32
C GLU A 68 -8.78 -5.52 -8.19
N LEU A 69 -8.41 -6.61 -7.54
CA LEU A 69 -9.19 -7.15 -6.44
C LEU A 69 -9.18 -6.24 -5.21
N GLN A 70 -8.05 -5.63 -4.89
CA GLN A 70 -7.95 -4.61 -3.85
C GLN A 70 -8.83 -3.39 -4.20
N THR A 71 -8.83 -2.97 -5.47
CA THR A 71 -9.68 -1.89 -5.97
C THR A 71 -11.17 -2.17 -5.74
N GLU A 72 -11.64 -3.38 -6.06
CA GLU A 72 -13.03 -3.76 -5.78
C GLU A 72 -13.35 -3.76 -4.28
N ILE A 73 -12.43 -4.30 -3.47
CA ILE A 73 -12.60 -4.34 -2.01
C ILE A 73 -12.71 -2.93 -1.45
N ILE A 74 -11.80 -2.02 -1.84
CA ILE A 74 -11.78 -0.63 -1.38
C ILE A 74 -13.10 0.08 -1.72
N LYS A 75 -13.58 -0.04 -2.96
CA LYS A 75 -14.86 0.54 -3.38
C LYS A 75 -16.03 0.00 -2.52
N LYS A 76 -16.12 -1.31 -2.34
CA LYS A 76 -17.16 -1.94 -1.52
C LYS A 76 -17.10 -1.54 -0.04
N LEU A 77 -15.89 -1.31 0.51
CA LEU A 77 -15.74 -0.84 1.88
C LEU A 77 -16.21 0.61 2.03
N ALA A 78 -15.87 1.48 1.07
CA ALA A 78 -16.32 2.87 1.07
C ALA A 78 -17.86 3.00 0.94
N GLU A 79 -18.52 2.08 0.24
CA GLU A 79 -19.98 2.04 0.11
C GLU A 79 -20.70 1.60 1.39
N ARG A 80 -20.02 0.85 2.27
CA ARG A 80 -20.63 0.32 3.51
C ARG A 80 -20.81 1.37 4.60
N GLY A 81 -20.09 2.47 4.54
CA GLY A 81 -20.16 3.55 5.52
C GLY A 81 -18.80 4.17 5.85
N PRO A 82 -18.74 5.05 6.83
CA PRO A 82 -17.52 5.72 7.23
C PRO A 82 -16.41 4.74 7.61
N CYS A 83 -15.20 4.95 7.06
CA CYS A 83 -14.04 4.11 7.37
C CYS A 83 -12.73 4.87 7.13
N VAL A 84 -11.64 4.37 7.70
CA VAL A 84 -10.28 4.80 7.40
C VAL A 84 -9.58 3.71 6.61
N ILE A 85 -9.04 4.06 5.44
CA ILE A 85 -8.28 3.15 4.59
C ILE A 85 -6.84 3.65 4.49
N VAL A 86 -5.86 2.78 4.72
CA VAL A 86 -4.44 3.16 4.73
C VAL A 86 -3.73 2.59 3.51
N GLY A 87 -3.29 3.48 2.62
CA GLY A 87 -2.48 3.16 1.45
C GLY A 87 -3.25 2.47 0.32
N ARG A 88 -2.55 1.62 -0.46
CA ARG A 88 -3.12 0.82 -1.58
C ARG A 88 -3.78 1.65 -2.67
N CYS A 89 -3.27 2.87 -2.89
CA CYS A 89 -3.82 3.83 -3.86
C CYS A 89 -5.31 4.14 -3.60
N ALA A 90 -5.77 4.03 -2.34
CA ALA A 90 -7.19 4.28 -2.02
C ALA A 90 -7.63 5.70 -2.37
N ASP A 91 -6.75 6.68 -2.23
CA ASP A 91 -6.91 8.06 -2.67
C ASP A 91 -7.24 8.14 -4.17
N TYR A 92 -6.50 7.43 -5.00
CA TYR A 92 -6.73 7.37 -6.44
C TYR A 92 -7.98 6.56 -6.81
N ILE A 93 -8.20 5.43 -6.14
CA ILE A 93 -9.35 4.56 -6.38
C ILE A 93 -10.66 5.26 -6.04
N LEU A 94 -10.66 6.11 -5.01
CA LEU A 94 -11.83 6.82 -4.51
C LEU A 94 -11.87 8.31 -4.92
N LYS A 95 -11.03 8.75 -5.85
CA LYS A 95 -10.90 10.15 -6.28
C LYS A 95 -12.19 10.82 -6.73
N ASP A 96 -13.14 10.04 -7.23
CA ASP A 96 -14.43 10.54 -7.69
C ASP A 96 -15.52 10.47 -6.58
N ASN A 97 -15.16 10.02 -5.36
CA ASN A 97 -16.08 9.98 -4.23
C ASN A 97 -16.03 11.32 -3.47
N PRO A 98 -17.09 12.16 -3.51
CA PRO A 98 -17.10 13.47 -2.87
C PRO A 98 -17.04 13.43 -1.34
N ASN A 99 -17.25 12.25 -0.74
CA ASN A 99 -17.19 12.04 0.71
C ASN A 99 -15.84 11.46 1.17
N CYS A 100 -14.84 11.40 0.30
CA CYS A 100 -13.50 10.93 0.62
C CYS A 100 -12.60 12.14 0.94
N ILE A 101 -11.80 12.03 1.99
CA ILE A 101 -10.75 13.00 2.34
C ILE A 101 -9.41 12.27 2.24
N ASN A 102 -8.55 12.74 1.35
CA ASN A 102 -7.23 12.17 1.10
C ASN A 102 -6.18 12.85 1.94
N VAL A 103 -5.57 12.10 2.86
CA VAL A 103 -4.59 12.62 3.81
C VAL A 103 -3.21 12.00 3.59
N PHE A 104 -2.20 12.84 3.42
CA PHE A 104 -0.81 12.41 3.41
C PHE A 104 -0.10 12.82 4.69
N ILE A 105 0.47 11.85 5.40
CA ILE A 105 1.23 12.09 6.63
C ILE A 105 2.71 11.90 6.33
N CYS A 106 3.48 12.96 6.51
CA CYS A 106 4.94 12.94 6.45
C CYS A 106 5.56 13.20 7.83
N ALA A 107 6.87 13.02 7.92
CA ALA A 107 7.65 13.38 9.10
C ALA A 107 9.11 13.60 8.70
N ASP A 108 9.84 14.36 9.51
CA ASP A 108 11.24 14.64 9.30
C ASP A 108 12.08 13.35 9.37
N ARG A 109 13.12 13.31 8.54
CA ARG A 109 13.94 12.11 8.40
C ARG A 109 14.54 11.64 9.72
N ALA A 110 14.98 12.57 10.57
CA ALA A 110 15.56 12.24 11.87
C ALA A 110 14.57 11.55 12.79
N ASP A 111 13.34 12.07 12.88
CA ASP A 111 12.27 11.50 13.71
C ASP A 111 11.81 10.14 13.20
N ARG A 112 11.75 9.98 11.88
CA ARG A 112 11.44 8.69 11.25
C ARG A 112 12.51 7.64 11.59
N ILE A 113 13.80 8.00 11.52
CA ILE A 113 14.91 7.10 11.86
C ILE A 113 14.81 6.67 13.33
N LYS A 114 14.67 7.63 14.24
CA LYS A 114 14.54 7.37 15.67
C LYS A 114 13.36 6.42 15.95
N ARG A 115 12.19 6.73 15.43
CA ARG A 115 10.98 5.92 15.64
C ARG A 115 11.11 4.49 15.10
N ILE A 116 11.73 4.31 13.93
CA ILE A 116 11.95 2.98 13.34
C ILE A 116 13.02 2.21 14.11
N ALA A 117 14.10 2.87 14.56
CA ALA A 117 15.12 2.26 15.38
C ALA A 117 14.54 1.72 16.70
N GLU A 118 13.76 2.54 17.41
CA GLU A 118 13.08 2.16 18.65
C GLU A 118 12.04 1.04 18.43
N ARG A 119 11.20 1.16 17.40
CA ARG A 119 10.12 0.20 17.15
C ARG A 119 10.60 -1.20 16.82
N TYR A 120 11.72 -1.32 16.11
CA TYR A 120 12.25 -2.60 15.62
C TYR A 120 13.53 -3.04 16.34
N ASP A 121 13.95 -2.29 17.35
CA ASP A 121 15.19 -2.54 18.10
C ASP A 121 16.41 -2.72 17.16
N VAL A 122 16.63 -1.76 16.28
CA VAL A 122 17.71 -1.76 15.30
C VAL A 122 18.52 -0.48 15.36
N SER A 123 19.77 -0.53 14.84
CA SER A 123 20.60 0.68 14.73
C SER A 123 19.98 1.71 13.80
N GLU A 124 20.27 2.99 13.99
CA GLU A 124 19.82 4.09 13.12
C GLU A 124 20.19 3.88 11.65
N LYS A 125 21.36 3.30 11.39
CA LYS A 125 21.78 2.95 10.02
C LYS A 125 20.82 1.94 9.39
N LYS A 126 20.49 0.86 10.09
CA LYS A 126 19.52 -0.14 9.61
C LYS A 126 18.13 0.46 9.48
N ALA A 127 17.72 1.33 10.42
CA ALA A 127 16.46 2.06 10.33
C ALA A 127 16.39 2.93 9.07
N LEU A 128 17.45 3.69 8.77
CA LEU A 128 17.54 4.50 7.56
C LEU A 128 17.47 3.68 6.27
N ASP A 129 18.17 2.56 6.21
CA ASP A 129 18.16 1.68 5.04
C ASP A 129 16.75 1.08 4.82
N ARG A 130 16.07 0.69 5.91
CA ARG A 130 14.69 0.24 5.89
C ARG A 130 13.73 1.32 5.37
N ILE A 131 13.85 2.56 5.88
CA ILE A 131 13.04 3.70 5.43
C ILE A 131 13.21 3.93 3.94
N LYS A 132 14.46 4.01 3.45
CA LYS A 132 14.74 4.23 2.03
C LYS A 132 14.13 3.14 1.14
N ARG A 133 14.22 1.87 1.57
CA ARG A 133 13.64 0.76 0.84
C ARG A 133 12.13 0.87 0.78
N MET A 134 11.46 1.03 1.93
CA MET A 134 10.01 1.12 2.01
C MET A 134 9.43 2.33 1.26
N ASP A 135 10.10 3.48 1.31
CA ASP A 135 9.64 4.66 0.56
C ASP A 135 9.77 4.45 -0.95
N ARG A 136 10.86 3.80 -1.41
CA ARG A 136 11.03 3.46 -2.82
C ARG A 136 9.96 2.46 -3.29
N GLU A 137 9.64 1.45 -2.50
CA GLU A 137 8.61 0.45 -2.78
C GLU A 137 7.23 1.12 -2.87
N ARG A 138 6.88 1.99 -1.92
CA ARG A 138 5.60 2.74 -1.93
C ARG A 138 5.51 3.67 -3.13
N LYS A 139 6.57 4.42 -3.41
CA LYS A 139 6.63 5.31 -4.56
C LYS A 139 6.40 4.54 -5.85
N TYR A 140 7.14 3.45 -6.06
CA TYR A 140 7.02 2.62 -7.25
C TYR A 140 5.60 2.03 -7.40
N TYR A 141 5.06 1.45 -6.34
CA TYR A 141 3.71 0.89 -6.34
C TYR A 141 2.66 1.94 -6.73
N TYR A 142 2.70 3.10 -6.07
CA TYR A 142 1.75 4.17 -6.32
C TYR A 142 1.87 4.72 -7.76
N GLU A 143 3.07 5.06 -8.19
CA GLU A 143 3.29 5.63 -9.52
C GLU A 143 2.96 4.65 -10.65
N THR A 144 3.21 3.35 -10.46
CA THR A 144 2.87 2.30 -11.43
C THR A 144 1.36 2.15 -11.61
N HIS A 145 0.59 2.16 -10.53
CA HIS A 145 -0.85 1.92 -10.60
C HIS A 145 -1.69 3.19 -10.85
N THR A 146 -1.15 4.38 -10.55
CA THR A 146 -1.91 5.64 -10.64
C THR A 146 -1.42 6.56 -11.75
N GLY A 147 -0.18 6.42 -12.19
CA GLY A 147 0.49 7.37 -13.07
C GLY A 147 0.77 8.73 -12.42
N GLN A 148 0.55 8.87 -11.11
CA GLN A 148 0.74 10.11 -10.35
C GLN A 148 1.97 10.03 -9.47
N GLU A 149 2.54 11.18 -9.12
CA GLU A 149 3.69 11.26 -8.22
C GLU A 149 3.27 10.96 -6.77
N TRP A 150 3.96 10.01 -6.11
CA TRP A 150 3.70 9.65 -4.72
C TRP A 150 4.00 10.82 -3.76
N GLY A 151 3.01 11.18 -2.94
CA GLY A 151 3.12 12.29 -2.00
C GLY A 151 2.97 13.67 -2.65
N SER A 152 2.46 13.74 -3.88
CA SER A 152 2.15 15.02 -4.54
C SER A 152 1.09 15.80 -3.77
N ILE A 153 1.27 17.10 -3.69
CA ILE A 153 0.29 18.03 -3.09
C ILE A 153 -1.04 17.98 -3.83
N SER A 154 -1.00 17.80 -5.14
CA SER A 154 -2.21 17.80 -5.99
C SER A 154 -3.10 16.55 -5.81
N SER A 155 -2.57 15.49 -5.20
CA SER A 155 -3.29 14.23 -5.00
C SER A 155 -3.93 14.10 -3.61
N HIS A 156 -3.73 15.10 -2.72
CA HIS A 156 -4.18 15.03 -1.34
C HIS A 156 -4.88 16.32 -0.91
N ASP A 157 -5.92 16.17 -0.11
CA ASP A 157 -6.67 17.30 0.45
C ASP A 157 -5.96 17.89 1.67
N ILE A 158 -5.24 17.05 2.42
CA ILE A 158 -4.52 17.43 3.64
C ILE A 158 -3.13 16.79 3.65
N LEU A 159 -2.10 17.61 3.87
CA LEU A 159 -0.73 17.14 4.14
C LEU A 159 -0.31 17.55 5.54
N LEU A 160 0.08 16.59 6.36
CA LEU A 160 0.44 16.81 7.75
C LEU A 160 1.89 16.38 8.02
N ASN A 161 2.69 17.27 8.62
CA ASN A 161 4.00 16.92 9.15
C ASN A 161 3.88 16.51 10.61
N ALA A 162 3.95 15.20 10.87
CA ALA A 162 3.85 14.64 12.22
C ALA A 162 5.06 14.99 13.12
N SER A 163 6.19 15.43 12.56
CA SER A 163 7.31 15.95 13.36
C SER A 163 6.99 17.30 13.99
N LEU A 164 6.23 18.13 13.29
CA LEU A 164 5.81 19.44 13.79
C LEU A 164 4.70 19.31 14.85
N LEU A 165 3.71 18.46 14.60
CA LEU A 165 2.51 18.36 15.43
C LEU A 165 2.62 17.31 16.54
N GLY A 166 3.58 16.40 16.45
CA GLY A 166 3.58 15.17 17.21
C GLY A 166 2.43 14.24 16.82
N ILE A 167 2.41 13.03 17.36
CA ILE A 167 1.36 12.03 17.03
C ILE A 167 -0.01 12.53 17.51
N GLU A 168 -0.10 12.99 18.75
CA GLU A 168 -1.35 13.47 19.34
C GLU A 168 -1.89 14.71 18.62
N GLY A 169 -1.02 15.67 18.28
CA GLY A 169 -1.40 16.85 17.51
C GLY A 169 -1.91 16.48 16.12
N THR A 170 -1.24 15.53 15.44
CA THR A 170 -1.68 15.04 14.15
C THR A 170 -3.06 14.38 14.22
N VAL A 171 -3.30 13.56 15.25
CA VAL A 171 -4.61 12.90 15.47
C VAL A 171 -5.70 13.92 15.81
N ASN A 172 -5.37 15.03 16.48
CA ASN A 172 -6.35 16.06 16.83
C ASN A 172 -6.75 16.94 15.63
N VAL A 173 -5.91 17.01 14.59
CA VAL A 173 -6.21 17.73 13.34
C VAL A 173 -7.11 16.89 12.43
N LEU A 174 -6.96 15.57 12.47
CA LEU A 174 -7.78 14.61 11.70
C LEU A 174 -9.12 14.35 12.37
#